data_83a721a96b0839f5468de03e4a6e26fe
#
_entry.id   83a721a96b0839f5468de03e4a6e26fe
#
_cell.length_a   1.000
_cell.length_b   1.000
_cell.length_c   1.000
_cell.angle_alpha   90.00
_cell.angle_beta   90.00
_cell.angle_gamma   90.00
#
_symmetry.space_group_name_H-M   'P 1'
#
loop_
_entity.id
_entity.type
_entity.pdbx_description
1 polymer ?
#
loop_
_entity_poly.entity_id
_entity_poly.type
_entity_poly.pdbx_seq_one_letter_code
_entity_poly.pdbx_strand_id
1 'polypeptide(L)'
;GIKVSVFHGYPIGKRGEKTSATDDHFSIRGWFDMYCTQGPSSTEYFKQLEAKHQFFKVYQTGWAKVDDYFSSYKKENDVPTILYATTFSKGITSAPVLVDTISRLVKEKKWNWRLTFHPKLNDKTLLNRYRALADEYSNVTFIDNVRLEDFQQSDVMLCDSSSIILEFMMMNKPVVTYRNTNPGQHLLNVTEVIEVENAIETALTRPASLMKEVNDFAHYHEAYRDGRNCERILDAVDDFNSNYKGKIKAKPLNLWRKFRLRNKL
;
A
#
# COMPACT_ATOMS: atom_id res chain seq x y z
N GLY A 1 1.02 -31.73 -2.07
CA GLY A 1 1.34 -30.47 -2.75
C GLY A 1 2.21 -29.58 -1.87
N ILE A 2 2.83 -28.56 -2.46
CA ILE A 2 3.55 -27.52 -1.73
C ILE A 2 2.60 -26.39 -1.32
N LYS A 3 2.95 -25.68 -0.25
CA LYS A 3 2.20 -24.51 0.25
C LYS A 3 3.05 -23.27 0.07
N VAL A 4 2.56 -22.35 -0.74
CA VAL A 4 3.21 -21.09 -1.08
C VAL A 4 2.54 -19.95 -0.29
N SER A 5 3.33 -19.09 0.31
CA SER A 5 2.85 -17.82 0.88
C SER A 5 3.16 -16.68 -0.09
N VAL A 6 2.13 -16.07 -0.63
CA VAL A 6 2.19 -14.76 -1.25
C VAL A 6 1.55 -13.76 -0.29
N PHE A 7 2.11 -12.57 -0.16
CA PHE A 7 1.62 -11.59 0.81
C PHE A 7 0.42 -10.81 0.26
N HIS A 8 -0.40 -10.28 1.16
CA HIS A 8 -1.60 -9.51 0.82
C HIS A 8 -1.43 -8.00 0.99
N GLY A 9 -0.23 -7.53 1.26
CA GLY A 9 0.12 -6.12 1.44
C GLY A 9 1.59 -5.97 1.81
N TYR A 10 2.07 -4.72 1.77
CA TYR A 10 3.44 -4.40 2.17
C TYR A 10 3.56 -4.26 3.69
N PRO A 11 4.76 -4.54 4.27
CA PRO A 11 5.01 -4.46 5.70
C PRO A 11 5.20 -3.00 6.15
N ILE A 12 4.17 -2.17 6.01
CA ILE A 12 4.21 -0.79 6.48
C ILE A 12 3.42 -0.69 7.78
N GLY A 13 4.10 -0.33 8.86
CA GLY A 13 3.49 -0.10 10.17
C GLY A 13 2.54 1.10 10.15
N LYS A 14 1.32 0.91 10.66
CA LYS A 14 0.33 1.99 10.83
C LYS A 14 0.54 2.80 12.11
N ARG A 15 1.40 2.34 13.00
CA ARG A 15 1.69 2.97 14.30
C ARG A 15 3.20 3.02 14.45
N GLY A 16 3.73 4.23 14.76
CA GLY A 16 5.17 4.47 14.86
C GLY A 16 5.90 3.48 15.76
N GLU A 17 7.11 3.30 15.46
CA GLU A 17 8.27 2.55 15.94
C GLU A 17 8.25 1.77 17.26
N LYS A 18 7.19 1.14 17.72
CA LYS A 18 7.30 0.26 18.88
C LYS A 18 7.52 -1.21 18.53
N THR A 19 7.48 -1.56 17.26
CA THR A 19 7.84 -2.90 16.76
C THR A 19 8.56 -2.71 15.46
N SER A 20 9.70 -3.36 15.29
CA SER A 20 10.28 -3.48 13.95
C SER A 20 9.16 -3.98 13.04
N ALA A 21 8.97 -3.36 11.87
CA ALA A 21 7.93 -3.72 10.91
C ALA A 21 7.90 -5.22 10.57
N THR A 22 8.93 -5.92 10.99
CA THR A 22 9.21 -7.33 10.80
C THR A 22 8.59 -8.25 11.85
N ASP A 23 8.39 -7.78 13.10
CA ASP A 23 8.04 -8.71 14.17
C ASP A 23 6.57 -9.09 14.21
N ASP A 24 5.65 -8.22 13.77
CA ASP A 24 4.20 -8.47 13.87
C ASP A 24 3.52 -8.85 12.54
N HIS A 25 4.05 -8.42 11.40
CA HIS A 25 3.37 -8.65 10.11
C HIS A 25 3.62 -10.03 9.53
N PHE A 26 4.73 -10.69 9.86
CA PHE A 26 5.17 -11.90 9.17
C PHE A 26 5.64 -13.01 10.11
N SER A 27 4.84 -13.38 11.07
CA SER A 27 5.19 -14.53 11.92
C SER A 27 5.23 -15.83 11.14
N ILE A 28 6.35 -16.55 11.23
CA ILE A 28 6.50 -17.89 10.67
C ILE A 28 5.59 -18.86 11.42
N ARG A 29 4.61 -19.39 10.70
CA ARG A 29 3.60 -20.30 11.29
C ARG A 29 3.90 -21.78 11.06
N GLY A 30 4.98 -22.09 10.38
CA GLY A 30 5.38 -23.49 10.07
C GLY A 30 4.46 -24.22 9.08
N TRP A 31 3.69 -23.48 8.26
CA TRP A 31 2.74 -24.09 7.32
C TRP A 31 3.22 -24.07 5.88
N PHE A 32 3.98 -23.04 5.51
CA PHE A 32 4.41 -22.84 4.15
C PHE A 32 5.73 -23.54 3.87
N ASP A 33 5.88 -24.00 2.65
CA ASP A 33 7.11 -24.58 2.13
C ASP A 33 8.00 -23.47 1.53
N MET A 34 7.37 -22.40 1.06
CA MET A 34 8.06 -21.25 0.51
C MET A 34 7.31 -19.94 0.77
N TYR A 35 8.08 -18.88 0.86
CA TYR A 35 7.60 -17.49 0.99
C TYR A 35 8.08 -16.69 -0.21
N CYS A 36 7.14 -16.11 -0.95
CA CYS A 36 7.39 -15.20 -2.06
C CYS A 36 7.32 -13.77 -1.53
N THR A 37 8.48 -13.16 -1.34
CA THR A 37 8.61 -11.80 -0.75
C THR A 37 8.60 -10.73 -1.82
N GLN A 38 8.23 -9.50 -1.42
CA GLN A 38 7.95 -8.40 -2.34
C GLN A 38 9.21 -7.63 -2.73
N GLY A 39 10.00 -7.20 -1.76
CA GLY A 39 11.20 -6.43 -1.97
C GLY A 39 12.19 -6.59 -0.83
N PRO A 40 13.32 -5.87 -0.86
CA PRO A 40 14.36 -5.92 0.18
C PRO A 40 13.81 -5.80 1.59
N SER A 41 12.84 -4.89 1.82
CA SER A 41 12.21 -4.65 3.12
C SER A 41 11.61 -5.87 3.81
N SER A 42 11.21 -6.87 3.03
CA SER A 42 10.69 -8.13 3.55
C SER A 42 11.65 -9.30 3.33
N THR A 43 12.36 -9.32 2.22
CA THR A 43 13.22 -10.43 1.81
C THR A 43 14.35 -10.68 2.80
N GLU A 44 15.04 -9.64 3.24
CA GLU A 44 16.19 -9.75 4.14
C GLU A 44 15.79 -10.42 5.45
N TYR A 45 14.68 -10.00 6.04
CA TYR A 45 14.15 -10.61 7.26
C TYR A 45 13.77 -12.07 7.06
N PHE A 46 13.05 -12.39 5.98
CA PHE A 46 12.64 -13.77 5.70
C PHE A 46 13.82 -14.68 5.38
N LYS A 47 14.89 -14.18 4.76
CA LYS A 47 16.13 -14.92 4.56
C LYS A 47 16.84 -15.29 5.87
N GLN A 48 16.84 -14.39 6.85
CA GLN A 48 17.34 -14.70 8.19
C GLN A 48 16.52 -15.81 8.85
N LEU A 49 15.19 -15.77 8.70
CA LEU A 49 14.30 -16.82 9.21
C LEU A 49 14.46 -18.15 8.44
N GLU A 50 14.70 -18.12 7.14
CA GLU A 50 15.06 -19.30 6.34
C GLU A 50 16.30 -19.98 6.90
N ALA A 51 17.37 -19.22 7.11
CA ALA A 51 18.61 -19.71 7.67
C ALA A 51 18.43 -20.31 9.07
N LYS A 52 17.63 -19.67 9.92
CA LYS A 52 17.32 -20.11 11.28
C LYS A 52 16.50 -21.40 11.32
N HIS A 53 15.45 -21.47 10.51
CA HIS A 53 14.44 -22.55 10.61
C HIS A 53 14.67 -23.71 9.66
N GLN A 54 15.22 -23.49 8.47
CA GLN A 54 15.64 -24.47 7.47
C GLN A 54 14.53 -25.40 6.91
N PHE A 55 13.24 -25.13 7.22
CA PHE A 55 12.11 -25.94 6.73
C PHE A 55 11.30 -25.25 5.62
N PHE A 56 11.73 -24.11 5.13
CA PHE A 56 11.14 -23.39 4.01
C PHE A 56 12.20 -22.66 3.20
N LYS A 57 11.83 -22.19 2.01
CA LYS A 57 12.66 -21.36 1.14
C LYS A 57 12.03 -19.98 0.96
N VAL A 58 12.87 -18.98 0.69
CA VAL A 58 12.46 -17.60 0.45
C VAL A 58 12.89 -17.17 -0.94
N TYR A 59 11.95 -16.65 -1.71
CA TYR A 59 12.16 -16.11 -3.04
C TYR A 59 11.68 -14.67 -3.09
N GLN A 60 12.50 -13.76 -3.56
CA GLN A 60 12.07 -12.40 -3.87
C GLN A 60 11.43 -12.43 -5.25
N THR A 61 10.12 -12.29 -5.29
CA THR A 61 9.33 -12.42 -6.52
C THR A 61 8.60 -11.15 -6.91
N GLY A 62 8.55 -10.17 -6.00
CA GLY A 62 7.59 -9.08 -6.11
C GLY A 62 6.18 -9.50 -5.68
N TRP A 63 5.23 -8.56 -5.74
CA TRP A 63 3.84 -8.78 -5.36
C TRP A 63 2.93 -8.86 -6.59
N ALA A 64 2.39 -10.03 -6.87
CA ALA A 64 1.54 -10.29 -8.04
C ALA A 64 0.38 -9.30 -8.23
N LYS A 65 -0.19 -8.76 -7.13
CA LYS A 65 -1.28 -7.77 -7.20
C LYS A 65 -0.92 -6.53 -8.00
N VAL A 66 0.36 -6.13 -8.01
CA VAL A 66 0.79 -4.88 -8.66
C VAL A 66 1.30 -5.08 -10.09
N ASP A 67 1.21 -6.27 -10.66
CA ASP A 67 1.67 -6.52 -12.02
C ASP A 67 0.97 -5.60 -13.03
N ASP A 68 -0.33 -5.42 -12.90
CA ASP A 68 -1.11 -4.54 -13.77
C ASP A 68 -0.80 -3.04 -13.59
N TYR A 69 -0.17 -2.65 -12.46
CA TYR A 69 0.19 -1.25 -12.18
C TYR A 69 1.28 -0.73 -13.13
N PHE A 70 2.05 -1.64 -13.71
CA PHE A 70 3.16 -1.33 -14.61
C PHE A 70 2.76 -1.41 -16.09
N SER A 71 1.50 -1.73 -16.38
CA SER A 71 0.97 -1.65 -17.73
C SER A 71 0.87 -0.20 -18.21
N SER A 72 1.05 0.01 -19.51
CA SER A 72 0.84 1.32 -20.11
C SER A 72 -0.63 1.74 -19.99
N TYR A 73 -0.87 2.96 -19.56
CA TYR A 73 -2.20 3.55 -19.52
C TYR A 73 -2.16 4.97 -20.10
N LYS A 74 -3.31 5.44 -20.57
CA LYS A 74 -3.49 6.81 -21.02
C LYS A 74 -4.41 7.54 -20.05
N LYS A 75 -3.94 8.68 -19.56
CA LYS A 75 -4.80 9.58 -18.79
C LYS A 75 -5.86 10.19 -19.72
N GLU A 76 -7.10 10.28 -19.23
CA GLU A 76 -8.25 10.74 -20.05
C GLU A 76 -8.15 12.23 -20.41
N ASN A 77 -7.56 13.03 -19.51
CA ASN A 77 -7.40 14.47 -19.73
C ASN A 77 -6.16 15.00 -18.98
N ASP A 78 -5.72 16.21 -19.33
CA ASP A 78 -4.54 16.87 -18.74
C ASP A 78 -4.86 17.66 -17.47
N VAL A 79 -6.11 17.68 -17.01
CA VAL A 79 -6.49 18.37 -15.78
C VAL A 79 -5.87 17.68 -14.57
N PRO A 80 -5.14 18.39 -13.70
CA PRO A 80 -4.59 17.81 -12.48
C PRO A 80 -5.68 17.11 -11.66
N THR A 81 -5.45 15.87 -11.31
CA THR A 81 -6.42 15.03 -10.60
C THR A 81 -5.86 14.58 -9.26
N ILE A 82 -6.58 14.88 -8.19
CA ILE A 82 -6.20 14.55 -6.82
C ILE A 82 -7.02 13.37 -6.33
N LEU A 83 -6.36 12.30 -5.91
CA LEU A 83 -7.01 11.20 -5.20
C LEU A 83 -6.95 11.46 -3.70
N TYR A 84 -8.08 11.71 -3.08
CA TYR A 84 -8.18 11.81 -1.63
C TYR A 84 -8.59 10.46 -1.05
N ALA A 85 -7.71 9.86 -0.27
CA ALA A 85 -7.93 8.55 0.34
C ALA A 85 -7.63 8.60 1.84
N THR A 86 -8.53 8.10 2.70
CA THR A 86 -8.35 8.18 4.15
C THR A 86 -8.42 6.83 4.83
N THR A 87 -7.74 6.72 5.98
CA THR A 87 -7.95 5.61 6.92
C THR A 87 -9.26 5.80 7.70
N PHE A 88 -9.67 4.75 8.44
CA PHE A 88 -10.86 4.79 9.31
C PHE A 88 -10.51 4.99 10.80
N SER A 89 -9.24 4.91 11.16
CA SER A 89 -8.81 4.91 12.56
C SER A 89 -9.08 6.26 13.20
N LYS A 90 -9.87 6.26 14.29
CA LYS A 90 -10.18 7.46 15.06
C LYS A 90 -8.90 8.14 15.55
N GLY A 91 -8.80 9.45 15.37
CA GLY A 91 -7.62 10.25 15.73
C GLY A 91 -6.48 10.22 14.70
N ILE A 92 -6.59 9.38 13.65
CA ILE A 92 -5.63 9.33 12.53
C ILE A 92 -6.30 9.80 11.24
N THR A 93 -7.58 9.44 11.05
CA THR A 93 -8.30 9.85 9.83
C THR A 93 -8.34 11.36 9.67
N SER A 94 -7.95 11.84 8.50
CA SER A 94 -8.01 13.27 8.13
C SER A 94 -9.39 13.71 7.68
N ALA A 95 -10.31 12.79 7.42
CA ALA A 95 -11.61 13.08 6.83
C ALA A 95 -12.42 14.17 7.55
N PRO A 96 -12.58 14.17 8.89
CA PRO A 96 -13.38 15.21 9.55
C PRO A 96 -12.68 16.59 9.56
N VAL A 97 -11.35 16.62 9.42
CA VAL A 97 -10.55 17.85 9.51
C VAL A 97 -10.45 18.55 8.15
N LEU A 98 -10.31 17.75 7.08
CA LEU A 98 -10.04 18.30 5.74
C LEU A 98 -11.29 18.56 4.90
N VAL A 99 -12.50 18.22 5.36
CA VAL A 99 -13.73 18.35 4.57
C VAL A 99 -13.99 19.79 4.11
N ASP A 100 -13.78 20.79 4.97
CA ASP A 100 -14.00 22.19 4.60
C ASP A 100 -12.91 22.70 3.63
N THR A 101 -11.67 22.29 3.84
CA THR A 101 -10.56 22.62 2.93
C THR A 101 -10.79 22.02 1.56
N ILE A 102 -11.15 20.72 1.47
CA ILE A 102 -11.43 20.07 0.20
C ILE A 102 -12.61 20.74 -0.49
N SER A 103 -13.70 21.05 0.25
CA SER A 103 -14.84 21.78 -0.30
C SER A 103 -14.48 23.12 -0.89
N ARG A 104 -13.57 23.86 -0.25
CA ARG A 104 -13.04 25.12 -0.78
C ARG A 104 -12.20 24.89 -2.04
N LEU A 105 -11.25 23.95 -2.00
CA LEU A 105 -10.35 23.66 -3.13
C LEU A 105 -11.09 23.14 -4.37
N VAL A 106 -12.15 22.35 -4.18
CA VAL A 106 -13.04 21.91 -5.27
C VAL A 106 -13.63 23.09 -6.05
N LYS A 107 -13.97 24.19 -5.35
CA LYS A 107 -14.56 25.41 -5.95
C LYS A 107 -13.52 26.31 -6.57
N GLU A 108 -12.38 26.50 -5.92
CA GLU A 108 -11.39 27.53 -6.26
C GLU A 108 -10.36 27.05 -7.28
N LYS A 109 -10.03 25.75 -7.30
CA LYS A 109 -8.97 25.20 -8.15
C LYS A 109 -9.54 24.44 -9.35
N LYS A 110 -8.86 24.54 -10.47
CA LYS A 110 -9.16 23.74 -11.66
C LYS A 110 -8.53 22.34 -11.55
N TRP A 111 -8.89 21.62 -10.50
CA TRP A 111 -8.46 20.24 -10.26
C TRP A 111 -9.65 19.30 -10.29
N ASN A 112 -9.43 18.09 -10.77
CA ASN A 112 -10.38 16.99 -10.57
C ASN A 112 -10.09 16.30 -9.24
N TRP A 113 -11.14 15.83 -8.60
CA TRP A 113 -11.08 15.13 -7.32
C TRP A 113 -11.69 13.75 -7.42
N ARG A 114 -10.97 12.76 -6.90
CA ARG A 114 -11.44 11.40 -6.68
C ARG A 114 -11.43 11.15 -5.18
N LEU A 115 -12.61 10.99 -4.58
CA LEU A 115 -12.77 10.88 -3.12
C LEU A 115 -13.09 9.44 -2.75
N THR A 116 -12.25 8.81 -1.94
CA THR A 116 -12.46 7.45 -1.45
C THR A 116 -12.17 7.34 0.03
N PHE A 117 -12.93 6.49 0.71
CA PHE A 117 -12.87 6.33 2.15
C PHE A 117 -12.78 4.85 2.50
N HIS A 118 -12.02 4.54 3.54
CA HIS A 118 -11.92 3.16 3.97
C HIS A 118 -13.31 2.61 4.36
N PRO A 119 -13.71 1.39 3.94
CA PRO A 119 -15.06 0.86 4.19
C PRO A 119 -15.50 0.78 5.66
N LYS A 120 -14.53 0.82 6.59
CA LYS A 120 -14.81 0.85 8.04
C LYS A 120 -15.03 2.27 8.60
N LEU A 121 -14.94 3.31 7.79
CA LEU A 121 -15.30 4.67 8.20
C LEU A 121 -16.83 4.79 8.22
N ASN A 122 -17.45 4.78 9.41
CA ASN A 122 -18.88 4.66 9.59
C ASN A 122 -19.60 6.00 9.88
N ASP A 123 -18.92 7.13 9.78
CA ASP A 123 -19.53 8.46 9.98
C ASP A 123 -20.36 8.85 8.73
N LYS A 124 -21.64 8.50 8.77
CA LYS A 124 -22.56 8.78 7.65
C LYS A 124 -22.72 10.27 7.39
N THR A 125 -22.76 11.10 8.44
CA THR A 125 -22.91 12.55 8.30
C THR A 125 -21.73 13.15 7.58
N LEU A 126 -20.52 12.76 7.96
CA LEU A 126 -19.30 13.18 7.30
C LEU A 126 -19.22 12.68 5.85
N LEU A 127 -19.50 11.41 5.60
CA LEU A 127 -19.49 10.83 4.25
C LEU A 127 -20.53 11.50 3.33
N ASN A 128 -21.71 11.86 3.86
CA ASN A 128 -22.71 12.59 3.09
C ASN A 128 -22.25 13.99 2.68
N ARG A 129 -21.42 14.66 3.47
CA ARG A 129 -20.80 15.95 3.08
C ARG A 129 -19.90 15.78 1.85
N TYR A 130 -19.10 14.72 1.81
CA TYR A 130 -18.25 14.41 0.66
C TYR A 130 -19.03 13.94 -0.57
N ARG A 131 -20.13 13.18 -0.38
CA ARG A 131 -21.01 12.77 -1.48
C ARG A 131 -21.70 13.99 -2.10
N ALA A 132 -22.17 14.92 -1.27
CA ALA A 132 -22.78 16.16 -1.74
C ALA A 132 -21.83 16.97 -2.66
N LEU A 133 -20.52 16.94 -2.43
CA LEU A 133 -19.56 17.57 -3.36
C LEU A 133 -19.58 16.89 -4.74
N ALA A 134 -19.69 15.56 -4.79
CA ALA A 134 -19.78 14.86 -6.06
C ALA A 134 -21.12 15.07 -6.78
N ASP A 135 -22.19 15.29 -6.03
CA ASP A 135 -23.51 15.62 -6.59
C ASP A 135 -23.58 17.06 -7.13
N GLU A 136 -22.84 17.99 -6.48
CA GLU A 136 -22.86 19.43 -6.82
C GLU A 136 -21.82 19.81 -7.89
N TYR A 137 -20.63 19.17 -7.91
CA TYR A 137 -19.50 19.57 -8.73
C TYR A 137 -19.08 18.48 -9.72
N SER A 138 -19.08 18.78 -11.01
CA SER A 138 -18.70 17.85 -12.09
C SER A 138 -17.22 17.43 -12.09
N ASN A 139 -16.38 18.18 -11.39
CA ASN A 139 -14.95 17.87 -11.20
C ASN A 139 -14.69 16.96 -9.98
N VAL A 140 -15.74 16.45 -9.34
CA VAL A 140 -15.63 15.54 -8.19
C VAL A 140 -16.26 14.20 -8.49
N THR A 141 -15.56 13.12 -8.20
CA THR A 141 -16.06 11.75 -8.27
C THR A 141 -15.94 11.09 -6.89
N PHE A 142 -17.05 10.61 -6.34
CA PHE A 142 -17.03 9.79 -5.13
C PHE A 142 -16.87 8.31 -5.50
N ILE A 143 -15.88 7.63 -4.91
CA ILE A 143 -15.49 6.26 -5.23
C ILE A 143 -15.75 5.37 -4.02
N ASP A 144 -16.65 4.41 -4.15
CA ASP A 144 -16.93 3.44 -3.06
C ASP A 144 -15.81 2.39 -2.93
N ASN A 145 -15.24 1.95 -4.04
CA ASN A 145 -14.15 0.98 -4.08
C ASN A 145 -13.08 1.44 -5.07
N VAL A 146 -11.93 1.83 -4.56
CA VAL A 146 -10.81 2.27 -5.36
C VAL A 146 -10.30 1.14 -6.27
N ARG A 147 -10.06 1.44 -7.53
CA ARG A 147 -9.54 0.56 -8.57
C ARG A 147 -8.21 1.08 -9.09
N LEU A 148 -7.52 0.25 -9.87
CA LEU A 148 -6.28 0.65 -10.52
C LEU A 148 -6.46 1.90 -11.40
N GLU A 149 -7.58 1.99 -12.13
CA GLU A 149 -7.90 3.15 -12.97
C GLU A 149 -7.93 4.46 -12.19
N ASP A 150 -8.42 4.43 -10.93
CA ASP A 150 -8.45 5.62 -10.08
C ASP A 150 -7.03 6.11 -9.74
N PHE A 151 -6.09 5.17 -9.55
CA PHE A 151 -4.68 5.51 -9.39
C PHE A 151 -4.07 6.02 -10.70
N GLN A 152 -4.37 5.36 -11.83
CA GLN A 152 -3.88 5.74 -13.14
C GLN A 152 -4.31 7.16 -13.51
N GLN A 153 -5.57 7.51 -13.29
CA GLN A 153 -6.13 8.82 -13.62
C GLN A 153 -5.72 9.94 -12.65
N SER A 154 -5.17 9.64 -11.48
CA SER A 154 -4.77 10.63 -10.49
C SER A 154 -3.28 10.98 -10.61
N ASP A 155 -2.93 12.25 -10.38
CA ASP A 155 -1.55 12.76 -10.43
C ASP A 155 -0.90 12.81 -9.06
N VAL A 156 -1.68 13.13 -8.04
CA VAL A 156 -1.25 13.26 -6.64
C VAL A 156 -2.26 12.54 -5.76
N MET A 157 -1.77 11.87 -4.72
CA MET A 157 -2.64 11.39 -3.64
C MET A 157 -2.54 12.33 -2.45
N LEU A 158 -3.68 12.72 -1.89
CA LEU A 158 -3.80 13.30 -0.55
C LEU A 158 -4.30 12.21 0.39
N CYS A 159 -3.57 11.95 1.46
CA CYS A 159 -3.88 10.84 2.38
C CYS A 159 -3.54 11.20 3.83
N ASP A 160 -3.80 10.29 4.75
CA ASP A 160 -3.31 10.35 6.13
C ASP A 160 -2.26 9.25 6.40
N SER A 161 -2.59 8.18 7.12
CA SER A 161 -1.72 7.04 7.40
C SER A 161 -2.37 5.75 6.91
N SER A 162 -2.09 5.37 5.68
CA SER A 162 -2.69 4.19 5.03
C SER A 162 -1.68 3.47 4.13
N SER A 163 -1.79 2.14 4.08
CA SER A 163 -0.95 1.31 3.19
C SER A 163 -1.19 1.54 1.70
N ILE A 164 -2.30 2.16 1.33
CA ILE A 164 -2.64 2.55 -0.05
C ILE A 164 -1.61 3.52 -0.65
N ILE A 165 -0.93 4.29 0.21
CA ILE A 165 0.14 5.22 -0.17
C ILE A 165 1.21 4.51 -1.01
N LEU A 166 1.68 3.35 -0.53
CA LEU A 166 2.72 2.61 -1.25
C LEU A 166 2.22 2.08 -2.60
N GLU A 167 0.99 1.58 -2.65
CA GLU A 167 0.39 1.13 -3.92
C GLU A 167 0.36 2.27 -4.96
N PHE A 168 0.01 3.48 -4.54
CA PHE A 168 0.04 4.66 -5.41
C PHE A 168 1.46 5.04 -5.85
N MET A 169 2.42 4.98 -4.92
CA MET A 169 3.84 5.27 -5.20
C MET A 169 4.48 4.27 -6.17
N MET A 170 3.96 3.01 -6.27
CA MET A 170 4.43 2.05 -7.27
C MET A 170 4.31 2.60 -8.70
N MET A 171 3.35 3.49 -8.94
CA MET A 171 3.18 4.16 -10.23
C MET A 171 4.07 5.42 -10.38
N ASN A 172 5.08 5.57 -9.53
CA ASN A 172 5.98 6.73 -9.50
C ASN A 172 5.21 8.06 -9.39
N LYS A 173 4.25 8.14 -8.47
CA LYS A 173 3.40 9.31 -8.23
C LYS A 173 3.60 9.88 -6.83
N PRO A 174 3.61 11.21 -6.66
CA PRO A 174 3.85 11.85 -5.37
C PRO A 174 2.63 11.76 -4.46
N VAL A 175 2.90 11.76 -3.15
CA VAL A 175 1.87 11.71 -2.11
C VAL A 175 2.05 12.86 -1.13
N VAL A 176 0.96 13.58 -0.89
CA VAL A 176 0.81 14.54 0.21
C VAL A 176 0.12 13.83 1.36
N THR A 177 0.63 13.99 2.56
CA THR A 177 0.00 13.39 3.75
C THR A 177 -0.32 14.45 4.80
N TYR A 178 -1.46 14.28 5.46
CA TYR A 178 -1.85 15.10 6.60
C TYR A 178 -1.63 14.32 7.89
N ARG A 179 -0.71 14.81 8.75
CA ARG A 179 -0.36 14.22 10.05
C ARG A 179 -0.07 12.72 9.97
N ASN A 180 0.75 12.33 9.00
CA ASN A 180 1.16 10.94 8.87
C ASN A 180 1.89 10.47 10.13
N THR A 181 1.57 9.26 10.60
CA THR A 181 2.15 8.69 11.83
C THR A 181 3.62 8.24 11.67
N ASN A 182 4.08 8.08 10.44
CA ASN A 182 5.47 7.73 10.09
C ASN A 182 5.90 8.47 8.82
N PRO A 183 6.09 9.80 8.89
CA PRO A 183 6.48 10.59 7.73
C PRO A 183 7.94 10.30 7.37
N GLY A 184 8.24 10.31 6.06
CA GLY A 184 9.59 10.18 5.51
C GLY A 184 9.80 11.15 4.35
N GLN A 185 11.02 11.21 3.81
CA GLN A 185 11.38 12.13 2.72
C GLN A 185 10.62 11.85 1.41
N HIS A 186 10.05 10.65 1.27
CA HIS A 186 9.18 10.25 0.16
C HIS A 186 7.76 10.82 0.24
N LEU A 187 7.41 11.55 1.32
CA LEU A 187 6.10 12.17 1.54
C LEU A 187 6.22 13.67 1.71
N LEU A 188 5.30 14.43 1.11
CA LEU A 188 5.04 15.81 1.51
C LEU A 188 4.06 15.80 2.69
N ASN A 189 4.60 15.62 3.90
CA ASN A 189 3.78 15.57 5.10
C ASN A 189 3.56 16.94 5.70
N VAL A 190 2.29 17.33 5.86
CA VAL A 190 1.87 18.59 6.50
C VAL A 190 1.13 18.30 7.81
N THR A 191 1.21 19.23 8.74
CA THR A 191 0.55 19.11 10.05
C THR A 191 -0.60 20.11 10.22
N GLU A 192 -0.57 21.20 9.46
CA GLU A 192 -1.58 22.24 9.50
C GLU A 192 -2.42 22.24 8.22
N VAL A 193 -3.72 22.46 8.39
CA VAL A 193 -4.70 22.44 7.29
C VAL A 193 -4.38 23.46 6.21
N ILE A 194 -3.85 24.62 6.60
CA ILE A 194 -3.49 25.71 5.69
C ILE A 194 -2.38 25.33 4.71
N GLU A 195 -1.55 24.34 5.06
CA GLU A 195 -0.41 23.90 4.23
C GLU A 195 -0.83 22.93 3.11
N VAL A 196 -2.02 22.32 3.20
CA VAL A 196 -2.47 21.25 2.29
C VAL A 196 -2.48 21.71 0.84
N GLU A 197 -2.99 22.90 0.57
CA GLU A 197 -3.06 23.45 -0.79
C GLU A 197 -1.66 23.58 -1.41
N ASN A 198 -0.75 24.24 -0.73
CA ASN A 198 0.62 24.44 -1.21
C ASN A 198 1.38 23.12 -1.37
N ALA A 199 1.14 22.16 -0.50
CA ALA A 199 1.74 20.82 -0.61
C ALA A 199 1.24 20.07 -1.86
N ILE A 200 -0.06 20.18 -2.19
CA ILE A 200 -0.62 19.60 -3.42
C ILE A 200 0.00 20.29 -4.65
N GLU A 201 0.06 21.62 -4.67
CA GLU A 201 0.68 22.38 -5.75
C GLU A 201 2.15 21.98 -5.95
N THR A 202 2.90 21.86 -4.86
CA THR A 202 4.29 21.37 -4.89
C THR A 202 4.37 19.95 -5.45
N ALA A 203 3.51 19.03 -4.99
CA ALA A 203 3.47 17.65 -5.49
C ALA A 203 3.20 17.60 -7.00
N LEU A 204 2.30 18.43 -7.50
CA LEU A 204 1.95 18.51 -8.93
C LEU A 204 3.15 18.94 -9.80
N THR A 205 4.10 19.70 -9.27
CA THR A 205 5.34 20.04 -10.00
C THR A 205 6.33 18.88 -10.07
N ARG A 206 6.12 17.82 -9.28
CA ARG A 206 6.96 16.61 -9.23
C ARG A 206 8.45 16.93 -9.00
N PRO A 207 8.84 17.60 -7.91
CA PRO A 207 10.23 17.97 -7.68
C PRO A 207 11.16 16.75 -7.78
N ALA A 208 12.28 16.87 -8.47
CA ALA A 208 13.18 15.75 -8.74
C ALA A 208 13.69 15.07 -7.44
N SER A 209 13.95 15.85 -6.39
CA SER A 209 14.35 15.34 -5.07
C SER A 209 13.25 14.47 -4.45
N LEU A 210 12.00 14.94 -4.45
CA LEU A 210 10.86 14.17 -3.96
C LEU A 210 10.67 12.89 -4.76
N MET A 211 10.71 13.00 -6.10
CA MET A 211 10.48 11.83 -6.96
C MET A 211 11.58 10.79 -6.85
N LYS A 212 12.82 11.20 -6.54
CA LYS A 212 13.89 10.26 -6.21
C LYS A 212 13.55 9.48 -4.94
N GLU A 213 13.15 10.15 -3.87
CA GLU A 213 12.78 9.49 -2.60
C GLU A 213 11.55 8.57 -2.76
N VAL A 214 10.54 9.00 -3.53
CA VAL A 214 9.38 8.16 -3.88
C VAL A 214 9.83 6.89 -4.59
N ASN A 215 10.73 7.02 -5.56
CA ASN A 215 11.22 5.88 -6.33
C ASN A 215 12.06 4.93 -5.46
N ASP A 216 12.97 5.44 -4.65
CA ASP A 216 13.83 4.65 -3.77
C ASP A 216 13.02 3.90 -2.71
N PHE A 217 12.03 4.59 -2.10
CA PHE A 217 11.11 3.97 -1.15
C PHE A 217 10.28 2.87 -1.80
N ALA A 218 9.74 3.11 -2.98
CA ALA A 218 8.97 2.11 -3.70
C ALA A 218 9.82 0.90 -4.09
N HIS A 219 11.08 1.08 -4.55
CA HIS A 219 12.00 -0.03 -4.86
C HIS A 219 12.41 -0.84 -3.62
N TYR A 220 12.52 -0.23 -2.48
CA TYR A 220 12.82 -0.94 -1.24
C TYR A 220 11.70 -1.93 -0.86
N HIS A 221 10.44 -1.58 -1.18
CA HIS A 221 9.29 -2.42 -0.87
C HIS A 221 8.86 -3.35 -2.01
N GLU A 222 9.08 -2.94 -3.27
CA GLU A 222 8.76 -3.74 -4.47
C GLU A 222 9.98 -3.81 -5.39
N ALA A 223 10.59 -4.98 -5.46
CA ALA A 223 11.85 -5.16 -6.17
C ALA A 223 11.70 -5.06 -7.70
N TYR A 224 10.55 -5.45 -8.23
CA TYR A 224 10.31 -5.55 -9.67
C TYR A 224 9.08 -4.73 -10.07
N ARG A 225 9.23 -4.00 -11.18
CA ARG A 225 8.21 -3.09 -11.69
C ARG A 225 7.97 -3.32 -13.19
N ASP A 226 7.95 -4.57 -13.59
CA ASP A 226 7.86 -4.97 -15.00
C ASP A 226 6.62 -5.81 -15.31
N GLY A 227 5.70 -5.95 -14.34
CA GLY A 227 4.45 -6.69 -14.51
C GLY A 227 4.61 -8.21 -14.61
N ARG A 228 5.75 -8.76 -14.12
CA ARG A 228 6.06 -10.19 -14.25
C ARG A 228 6.22 -10.90 -12.90
N ASN A 229 5.63 -10.38 -11.84
CA ASN A 229 5.75 -10.99 -10.51
C ASN A 229 5.04 -12.34 -10.43
N CYS A 230 3.90 -12.51 -11.11
CA CYS A 230 3.23 -13.80 -11.24
C CYS A 230 4.14 -14.87 -11.87
N GLU A 231 4.87 -14.53 -12.94
CA GLU A 231 5.79 -15.45 -13.59
C GLU A 231 6.91 -15.87 -12.62
N ARG A 232 7.51 -14.90 -11.91
CA ARG A 232 8.55 -15.18 -10.90
C ARG A 232 8.08 -16.09 -9.78
N ILE A 233 6.81 -15.99 -9.38
CA ILE A 233 6.23 -16.90 -8.39
C ILE A 233 6.14 -18.32 -8.96
N LEU A 234 5.76 -18.49 -10.22
CA LEU A 234 5.72 -19.80 -10.88
C LEU A 234 7.12 -20.39 -11.03
N ASP A 235 8.10 -19.61 -11.49
CA ASP A 235 9.51 -20.01 -11.59
C ASP A 235 10.06 -20.46 -10.23
N ALA A 236 9.71 -19.73 -9.16
CA ALA A 236 10.10 -20.07 -7.79
C ALA A 236 9.47 -21.40 -7.34
N VAL A 237 8.23 -21.68 -7.75
CA VAL A 237 7.55 -22.98 -7.47
C VAL A 237 8.26 -24.11 -8.19
N ASP A 238 8.67 -23.92 -9.43
CA ASP A 238 9.38 -24.93 -10.22
C ASP A 238 10.78 -25.20 -9.68
N ASP A 239 11.51 -24.14 -9.31
CA ASP A 239 12.80 -24.26 -8.63
C ASP A 239 12.67 -25.03 -7.31
N PHE A 240 11.68 -24.67 -6.48
CA PHE A 240 11.44 -25.36 -5.21
C PHE A 240 11.15 -26.84 -5.42
N ASN A 241 10.29 -27.20 -6.38
CA ASN A 241 9.95 -28.59 -6.67
C ASN A 241 11.16 -29.40 -7.11
N SER A 242 12.01 -28.83 -7.96
CA SER A 242 13.18 -29.51 -8.54
C SER A 242 14.32 -29.63 -7.54
N ASN A 243 14.57 -28.60 -6.75
CA ASN A 243 15.80 -28.46 -5.99
C ASN A 243 15.64 -28.71 -4.48
N TYR A 244 14.46 -28.45 -3.90
CA TYR A 244 14.29 -28.40 -2.44
C TYR A 244 13.21 -29.32 -1.88
N LYS A 245 12.21 -29.69 -2.65
CA LYS A 245 11.11 -30.57 -2.18
C LYS A 245 11.63 -31.91 -1.68
N GLY A 246 11.35 -32.20 -0.41
CA GLY A 246 11.81 -33.41 0.26
C GLY A 246 13.28 -33.39 0.70
N LYS A 247 14.04 -32.31 0.41
CA LYS A 247 15.47 -32.16 0.74
C LYS A 247 15.73 -31.18 1.89
N ILE A 248 14.79 -30.37 2.26
CA ILE A 248 14.89 -29.42 3.38
C ILE A 248 14.33 -30.04 4.67
N LYS A 249 14.62 -29.42 5.82
CA LYS A 249 14.16 -29.88 7.14
C LYS A 249 12.64 -30.03 7.18
N ALA A 250 12.16 -31.05 7.90
CA ALA A 250 10.73 -31.25 8.09
C ALA A 250 10.07 -30.06 8.82
N LYS A 251 8.86 -29.69 8.40
CA LYS A 251 8.08 -28.65 9.08
C LYS A 251 7.70 -29.07 10.50
N PRO A 252 7.61 -28.11 11.45
CA PRO A 252 7.18 -28.42 12.81
C PRO A 252 5.74 -28.94 12.82
N LEU A 253 5.45 -29.89 13.68
CA LEU A 253 4.12 -30.52 13.79
C LEU A 253 3.02 -29.54 14.24
N ASN A 254 3.39 -28.43 14.88
CA ASN A 254 2.47 -27.38 15.36
C ASN A 254 1.32 -27.92 16.25
N LEU A 255 1.57 -28.97 17.04
CA LEU A 255 0.56 -29.68 17.82
C LEU A 255 -0.22 -28.77 18.76
N TRP A 256 0.49 -27.88 19.47
CA TRP A 256 -0.12 -26.92 20.40
C TRP A 256 -1.06 -25.95 19.69
N ARG A 257 -0.67 -25.47 18.54
CA ARG A 257 -1.49 -24.58 17.73
C ARG A 257 -2.72 -25.28 17.16
N LYS A 258 -2.55 -26.53 16.67
CA LYS A 258 -3.66 -27.35 16.19
C LYS A 258 -4.67 -27.62 17.32
N PHE A 259 -4.18 -27.88 18.53
CA PHE A 259 -5.00 -28.06 19.71
C PHE A 259 -5.79 -26.79 20.07
N ARG A 260 -5.11 -25.62 20.10
CA ARG A 260 -5.78 -24.34 20.36
C ARG A 260 -6.85 -23.98 19.33
N LEU A 261 -6.61 -24.28 18.06
CA LEU A 261 -7.60 -24.00 17.00
C LEU A 261 -8.82 -24.93 17.10
N ARG A 262 -8.63 -26.18 17.48
CA ARG A 262 -9.74 -27.12 17.72
C ARG A 262 -10.61 -26.73 18.91
N ASN A 263 -10.04 -26.14 19.93
CA ASN A 263 -10.78 -25.72 21.14
C ASN A 263 -11.37 -24.30 21.04
N LYS A 264 -11.22 -23.61 19.93
CA LYS A 264 -11.88 -22.34 19.62
C LYS A 264 -13.06 -22.47 18.68
N LEU A 265 -13.33 -23.66 18.21
CA LEU A 265 -14.52 -24.07 17.50
C LEU A 265 -15.49 -24.73 18.48
#